data_87cd7fa0b296827fc6b7868395953a00
#
_entry.id   87cd7fa0b296827fc6b7868395953a00
#
_cell.length_a   1.000
_cell.length_b   1.000
_cell.length_c   1.000
_cell.angle_alpha   90.00
_cell.angle_beta   90.00
_cell.angle_gamma   90.00
#
_symmetry.space_group_name_H-M   'P 1'
#
loop_
_entity.id
_entity.type
_entity.pdbx_description
1 polymer ?
#
loop_
_entity_poly.entity_id
_entity_poly.type
_entity_poly.pdbx_seq_one_letter_code
_entity_poly.pdbx_strand_id
1 'polypeptide(L)'
;MCLSLVGSEMCIRDSAIPAIVAGVKRIIMINPGYKGKQNAAVLYAAKKCKIKEIYSIGGPSAIAAVAYGTKKINRVNKIVGPGNKYVAAAKKEVFGDVGVEGMIAGPSEVTVVGDRFSNPGWIASDLIGQAEHDELAQCILISKSKDLIIQTKGEISKQLKKIPRTAIARKSLSNNGILIQVK
;
A
#
# COMPACT_ATOMS: atom_id res chain seq x y z
N MET A 1 -15.68 11.83 -4.47
CA MET A 1 -14.81 10.70 -4.13
C MET A 1 -13.60 11.25 -3.40
N CYS A 2 -13.26 10.73 -2.26
CA CYS A 2 -12.07 11.13 -1.51
C CYS A 2 -11.05 10.03 -1.59
N LEU A 3 -9.83 10.39 -1.94
CA LEU A 3 -8.66 9.53 -1.94
C LEU A 3 -7.88 9.77 -0.66
N SER A 4 -7.91 8.82 0.27
CA SER A 4 -6.98 8.80 1.40
C SER A 4 -5.79 7.95 1.00
N LEU A 5 -4.67 8.61 0.72
CA LEU A 5 -3.44 7.96 0.28
C LEU A 5 -2.37 8.12 1.35
N VAL A 6 -1.97 7.00 1.91
CA VAL A 6 -0.76 6.95 2.71
C VAL A 6 0.37 6.51 1.79
N GLY A 7 1.17 7.47 1.35
CA GLY A 7 2.57 7.21 1.14
C GLY A 7 3.15 7.13 -0.24
N SER A 8 2.50 6.84 -1.34
CA SER A 8 3.20 6.81 -2.62
C SER A 8 2.47 7.53 -3.76
N GLU A 9 3.24 8.14 -4.63
CA GLU A 9 2.78 8.75 -5.89
C GLU A 9 2.07 7.75 -6.81
N MET A 10 2.41 6.47 -6.73
CA MET A 10 1.74 5.39 -7.47
C MET A 10 0.28 5.23 -7.03
N CYS A 11 0.03 5.17 -5.72
CA CYS A 11 -1.33 5.06 -5.20
C CYS A 11 -2.22 6.24 -5.60
N ILE A 12 -1.65 7.45 -5.70
CA ILE A 12 -2.39 8.63 -6.18
C ILE A 12 -2.84 8.41 -7.62
N ARG A 13 -1.92 7.99 -8.47
CA ARG A 13 -2.22 7.71 -9.88
C ARG A 13 -3.27 6.61 -10.03
N ASP A 14 -3.05 5.48 -9.36
CA ASP A 14 -3.87 4.28 -9.49
C ASP A 14 -5.30 4.45 -8.96
N SER A 15 -5.53 5.42 -8.08
CA SER A 15 -6.86 5.75 -7.59
C SER A 15 -7.49 6.95 -8.29
N ALA A 16 -6.70 7.99 -8.60
CA ALA A 16 -7.22 9.21 -9.20
C ALA A 16 -7.57 9.04 -10.69
N ILE A 17 -6.76 8.29 -11.45
CA ILE A 17 -7.01 8.11 -12.89
C ILE A 17 -8.32 7.35 -13.13
N PRO A 18 -8.60 6.20 -12.50
CA PRO A 18 -9.89 5.55 -12.61
C PRO A 18 -11.07 6.44 -12.22
N ALA A 19 -10.91 7.24 -11.15
CA ALA A 19 -11.94 8.18 -10.73
C ALA A 19 -12.21 9.26 -11.78
N ILE A 20 -11.17 9.80 -12.41
CA ILE A 20 -11.30 10.78 -13.50
C ILE A 20 -11.99 10.16 -14.72
N VAL A 21 -11.56 8.96 -15.11
CA VAL A 21 -12.16 8.22 -16.24
C VAL A 21 -13.63 7.91 -15.97
N ALA A 22 -13.99 7.58 -14.73
CA ALA A 22 -15.38 7.38 -14.29
C ALA A 22 -16.19 8.68 -14.17
N GLY A 23 -15.64 9.84 -14.53
CA GLY A 23 -16.34 11.12 -14.53
C GLY A 23 -16.59 11.71 -13.14
N VAL A 24 -15.81 11.35 -12.13
CA VAL A 24 -15.92 11.91 -10.78
C VAL A 24 -15.53 13.38 -10.79
N LYS A 25 -16.50 14.25 -10.49
CA LYS A 25 -16.32 15.71 -10.59
C LYS A 25 -15.40 16.32 -9.52
N ARG A 26 -15.36 15.73 -8.32
CA ARG A 26 -14.57 16.24 -7.21
C ARG A 26 -13.73 15.11 -6.62
N ILE A 27 -12.42 15.26 -6.67
CA ILE A 27 -11.45 14.33 -6.09
C ILE A 27 -10.61 15.12 -5.10
N ILE A 28 -10.52 14.65 -3.87
CA ILE A 28 -9.67 15.22 -2.82
C ILE A 28 -8.60 14.22 -2.39
N MET A 29 -7.45 14.70 -2.00
CA MET A 29 -6.36 13.90 -1.47
C MET A 29 -6.16 14.18 0.01
N ILE A 30 -6.07 13.12 0.80
CA ILE A 30 -5.70 13.16 2.20
C ILE A 30 -4.32 12.51 2.34
N ASN A 31 -3.34 13.26 2.80
CA ASN A 31 -2.00 12.75 3.03
C ASN A 31 -1.38 13.49 4.24
N PRO A 32 -1.02 12.79 5.32
CA PRO A 32 -0.48 13.44 6.52
C PRO A 32 0.89 14.11 6.28
N GLY A 33 1.58 13.74 5.20
CA GLY A 33 2.95 14.16 4.99
C GLY A 33 3.92 13.54 6.01
N TYR A 34 5.18 13.95 5.95
CA TYR A 34 6.19 13.56 6.93
C TYR A 34 6.71 14.81 7.64
N LYS A 35 6.67 14.84 8.97
CA LYS A 35 7.07 16.01 9.81
C LYS A 35 6.41 17.33 9.33
N GLY A 36 5.14 17.27 8.97
CA GLY A 36 4.37 18.45 8.52
C GLY A 36 4.66 18.91 7.08
N LYS A 37 5.52 18.21 6.34
CA LYS A 37 5.85 18.53 4.95
C LYS A 37 5.32 17.45 4.01
N GLN A 38 4.71 17.86 2.91
CA GLN A 38 4.31 16.96 1.84
C GLN A 38 5.52 16.60 0.98
N ASN A 39 5.58 15.35 0.52
CA ASN A 39 6.61 14.92 -0.42
C ASN A 39 6.37 15.59 -1.79
N ALA A 40 7.42 16.13 -2.40
CA ALA A 40 7.34 16.80 -3.69
C ALA A 40 6.84 15.88 -4.81
N ALA A 41 7.24 14.60 -4.81
CA ALA A 41 6.77 13.61 -5.79
C ALA A 41 5.26 13.35 -5.65
N VAL A 42 4.75 13.29 -4.42
CA VAL A 42 3.32 13.15 -4.12
C VAL A 42 2.54 14.37 -4.64
N LEU A 43 3.02 15.58 -4.39
CA LEU A 43 2.39 16.82 -4.89
C LEU A 43 2.44 16.90 -6.42
N TYR A 44 3.55 16.46 -7.02
CA TYR A 44 3.69 16.42 -8.46
C TYR A 44 2.68 15.44 -9.09
N ALA A 45 2.54 14.24 -8.54
CA ALA A 45 1.57 13.25 -8.99
C ALA A 45 0.13 13.78 -8.86
N ALA A 46 -0.22 14.38 -7.72
CA ALA A 46 -1.52 15.02 -7.51
C ALA A 46 -1.80 16.12 -8.54
N LYS A 47 -0.81 16.97 -8.83
CA LYS A 47 -0.91 18.02 -9.86
C LYS A 47 -1.15 17.42 -11.25
N LYS A 48 -0.43 16.34 -11.61
CA LYS A 48 -0.62 15.62 -12.88
C LYS A 48 -2.02 15.00 -12.99
N CYS A 49 -2.57 14.51 -11.89
CA CYS A 49 -3.94 14.01 -11.80
C CYS A 49 -4.99 15.13 -11.62
N LYS A 50 -4.60 16.41 -11.74
CA LYS A 50 -5.47 17.58 -11.60
C LYS A 50 -6.24 17.63 -10.27
N ILE A 51 -5.71 17.04 -9.20
CA ILE A 51 -6.29 17.13 -7.87
C ILE A 51 -6.04 18.52 -7.32
N LYS A 52 -7.10 19.26 -7.00
CA LYS A 52 -7.03 20.64 -6.52
C LYS A 52 -7.09 20.76 -5.00
N GLU A 53 -7.70 19.79 -4.32
CA GLU A 53 -7.91 19.78 -2.88
C GLU A 53 -7.00 18.75 -2.23
N ILE A 54 -6.03 19.22 -1.44
CA ILE A 54 -5.07 18.37 -0.72
C ILE A 54 -5.08 18.79 0.75
N TYR A 55 -5.35 17.83 1.64
CA TYR A 55 -5.39 18.05 3.07
C TYR A 55 -4.28 17.27 3.78
N SER A 56 -3.44 18.01 4.55
CA SER A 56 -2.31 17.45 5.30
C SER A 56 -2.76 16.87 6.64
N ILE A 57 -3.68 15.91 6.59
CA ILE A 57 -4.21 15.19 7.76
C ILE A 57 -4.16 13.69 7.50
N GLY A 58 -4.20 12.88 8.55
CA GLY A 58 -4.13 11.42 8.44
C GLY A 58 -4.74 10.74 9.65
N GLY A 59 -4.69 9.40 9.65
CA GLY A 59 -5.24 8.57 10.72
C GLY A 59 -6.77 8.51 10.75
N PRO A 60 -7.36 7.99 11.84
CA PRO A 60 -8.81 7.88 12.01
C PRO A 60 -9.55 9.21 11.89
N SER A 61 -8.97 10.29 12.44
CA SER A 61 -9.54 11.63 12.39
C SER A 61 -9.75 12.14 10.98
N ALA A 62 -8.84 11.79 10.06
CA ALA A 62 -8.97 12.17 8.66
C ALA A 62 -10.13 11.43 7.98
N ILE A 63 -10.33 10.15 8.31
CA ILE A 63 -11.47 9.36 7.80
C ILE A 63 -12.79 9.96 8.28
N ALA A 64 -12.90 10.26 9.57
CA ALA A 64 -14.09 10.90 10.13
C ALA A 64 -14.34 12.29 9.50
N ALA A 65 -13.29 13.11 9.33
CA ALA A 65 -13.39 14.44 8.73
C ALA A 65 -13.94 14.40 7.30
N VAL A 66 -13.57 13.41 6.50
CA VAL A 66 -14.07 13.31 5.11
C VAL A 66 -15.42 12.59 5.03
N ALA A 67 -15.70 11.67 5.95
CA ALA A 67 -16.97 10.95 5.98
C ALA A 67 -18.12 11.85 6.42
N TYR A 68 -17.92 12.65 7.46
CA TYR A 68 -18.97 13.50 8.03
C TYR A 68 -18.87 14.98 7.61
N GLY A 69 -17.71 15.39 7.13
CA GLY A 69 -17.43 16.80 6.82
C GLY A 69 -16.99 17.58 8.04
N THR A 70 -16.40 18.75 7.79
CA THR A 70 -16.00 19.75 8.80
C THR A 70 -16.28 21.14 8.22
N LYS A 71 -16.01 22.20 9.02
CA LYS A 71 -16.10 23.59 8.50
C LYS A 71 -15.17 23.85 7.29
N LYS A 72 -14.08 23.05 7.13
CA LYS A 72 -13.07 23.24 6.08
C LYS A 72 -13.08 22.14 5.01
N ILE A 73 -13.64 20.98 5.30
CA ILE A 73 -13.63 19.82 4.42
C ILE A 73 -15.08 19.39 4.19
N ASN A 74 -15.56 19.56 2.99
CA ASN A 74 -16.89 19.09 2.64
C ASN A 74 -16.92 17.56 2.60
N ARG A 75 -18.00 16.98 3.14
CA ARG A 75 -18.26 15.53 3.11
C ARG A 75 -18.03 14.96 1.73
N VAL A 76 -17.56 13.72 1.66
CA VAL A 76 -17.38 12.96 0.43
C VAL A 76 -18.38 11.82 0.34
N ASN A 77 -18.64 11.34 -0.89
CA ASN A 77 -19.53 10.22 -1.14
C ASN A 77 -18.82 8.87 -1.06
N LYS A 78 -17.48 8.84 -1.28
CA LYS A 78 -16.70 7.62 -1.28
C LYS A 78 -15.28 7.86 -0.81
N ILE A 79 -14.75 6.92 -0.02
CA ILE A 79 -13.37 6.88 0.47
C ILE A 79 -12.68 5.67 -0.15
N VAL A 80 -11.52 5.89 -0.78
CA VAL A 80 -10.69 4.83 -1.39
C VAL A 80 -9.23 4.99 -1.00
N GLY A 81 -8.47 3.95 -1.12
CA GLY A 81 -7.03 3.93 -0.86
C GLY A 81 -6.64 3.13 0.39
N PRO A 82 -5.38 2.72 0.48
CA PRO A 82 -4.86 1.93 1.59
C PRO A 82 -4.73 2.76 2.87
N GLY A 83 -4.54 2.08 3.98
CA GLY A 83 -4.27 2.70 5.27
C GLY A 83 -3.80 1.67 6.28
N ASN A 84 -3.20 2.13 7.38
CA ASN A 84 -2.82 1.27 8.48
C ASN A 84 -4.05 0.71 9.22
N LYS A 85 -3.82 -0.20 10.19
CA LYS A 85 -4.89 -0.83 10.99
C LYS A 85 -5.88 0.16 11.64
N TYR A 86 -5.43 1.36 12.02
CA TYR A 86 -6.30 2.39 12.61
C TYR A 86 -7.18 3.06 11.57
N VAL A 87 -6.65 3.31 10.37
CA VAL A 87 -7.42 3.81 9.22
C VAL A 87 -8.42 2.76 8.74
N ALA A 88 -8.04 1.49 8.72
CA ALA A 88 -8.92 0.38 8.38
C ALA A 88 -10.10 0.27 9.38
N ALA A 89 -9.83 0.36 10.69
CA ALA A 89 -10.86 0.40 11.71
C ALA A 89 -11.81 1.58 11.52
N ALA A 90 -11.27 2.79 11.32
CA ALA A 90 -12.10 3.98 11.08
C ALA A 90 -12.94 3.88 9.80
N LYS A 91 -12.41 3.27 8.74
CA LYS A 91 -13.19 2.99 7.52
C LYS A 91 -14.36 2.04 7.77
N LYS A 92 -14.14 1.04 8.64
CA LYS A 92 -15.19 0.11 9.05
C LYS A 92 -16.31 0.82 9.81
N GLU A 93 -15.97 1.75 10.71
CA GLU A 93 -16.96 2.50 11.48
C GLU A 93 -17.84 3.41 10.62
N VAL A 94 -17.29 4.00 9.56
CA VAL A 94 -18.05 4.89 8.65
C VAL A 94 -18.65 4.14 7.45
N PHE A 95 -18.53 2.80 7.43
CA PHE A 95 -19.11 1.97 6.37
C PHE A 95 -20.64 2.03 6.43
N GLY A 96 -21.27 2.43 5.35
CA GLY A 96 -22.72 2.67 5.28
C GLY A 96 -23.10 4.15 5.35
N ASP A 97 -22.38 4.97 6.11
CA ASP A 97 -22.55 6.43 6.11
C ASP A 97 -21.91 7.07 4.88
N VAL A 98 -20.80 6.49 4.42
CA VAL A 98 -20.08 6.87 3.20
C VAL A 98 -19.65 5.60 2.47
N GLY A 99 -19.60 5.64 1.14
CA GLY A 99 -19.06 4.53 0.36
C GLY A 99 -17.59 4.31 0.71
N VAL A 100 -17.24 3.10 1.13
CA VAL A 100 -15.85 2.70 1.37
C VAL A 100 -15.50 1.63 0.35
N GLU A 101 -14.28 1.67 -0.18
CA GLU A 101 -13.77 0.61 -1.04
C GLU A 101 -13.93 -0.75 -0.36
N GLY A 102 -14.53 -1.70 -1.09
CA GLY A 102 -15.12 -2.92 -0.56
C GLY A 102 -14.21 -3.92 0.17
N MET A 103 -12.96 -3.59 0.37
CA MET A 103 -12.03 -4.37 1.18
C MET A 103 -11.38 -3.48 2.23
N ILE A 104 -11.55 -3.83 3.49
CA ILE A 104 -10.65 -3.34 4.54
C ILE A 104 -9.31 -3.97 4.23
N ALA A 105 -8.38 -3.19 3.69
CA ALA A 105 -7.06 -3.69 3.36
C ALA A 105 -6.38 -4.22 4.64
N GLY A 106 -6.25 -5.53 4.70
CA GLY A 106 -5.35 -6.19 5.64
C GLY A 106 -3.89 -6.04 5.21
N PRO A 107 -2.95 -6.65 5.91
CA PRO A 107 -1.57 -6.75 5.45
C PRO A 107 -1.56 -7.37 4.05
N SER A 108 -0.80 -6.77 3.14
CA SER A 108 -0.73 -7.26 1.76
C SER A 108 0.03 -8.58 1.71
N GLU A 109 -0.40 -9.45 0.82
CA GLU A 109 0.20 -10.75 0.58
C GLU A 109 0.73 -10.81 -0.85
N VAL A 110 1.89 -11.46 -1.04
CA VAL A 110 2.42 -11.79 -2.35
C VAL A 110 2.74 -13.27 -2.41
N THR A 111 2.28 -13.93 -3.47
CA THR A 111 2.66 -15.31 -3.77
C THR A 111 3.37 -15.34 -5.12
N VAL A 112 4.61 -15.78 -5.11
CA VAL A 112 5.42 -15.98 -6.31
C VAL A 112 5.50 -17.48 -6.61
N VAL A 113 5.20 -17.86 -7.85
CA VAL A 113 5.37 -19.23 -8.32
C VAL A 113 6.54 -19.25 -9.29
N GLY A 114 7.56 -20.05 -8.99
CA GLY A 114 8.75 -20.16 -9.80
C GLY A 114 9.12 -21.60 -10.13
N ASP A 115 9.76 -21.79 -11.28
CA ASP A 115 10.31 -23.08 -11.73
C ASP A 115 11.85 -23.05 -11.71
N ARG A 116 12.49 -24.14 -12.14
CA ARG A 116 13.95 -24.25 -12.19
C ARG A 116 14.65 -23.24 -13.10
N PHE A 117 13.92 -22.58 -14.01
CA PHE A 117 14.46 -21.59 -14.94
C PHE A 117 14.27 -20.16 -14.45
N SER A 118 13.50 -19.97 -13.38
CA SER A 118 13.23 -18.66 -12.80
C SER A 118 14.47 -18.07 -12.15
N ASN A 119 14.61 -16.73 -12.25
CA ASN A 119 15.75 -16.03 -11.66
C ASN A 119 15.54 -15.83 -10.14
N PRO A 120 16.37 -16.41 -9.28
CA PRO A 120 16.20 -16.32 -7.82
C PRO A 120 16.38 -14.88 -7.28
N GLY A 121 17.19 -14.05 -7.96
CA GLY A 121 17.40 -12.65 -7.59
C GLY A 121 16.17 -11.80 -7.82
N TRP A 122 15.43 -12.03 -8.90
CA TRP A 122 14.17 -11.33 -9.19
C TRP A 122 13.07 -11.75 -8.20
N ILE A 123 12.92 -13.06 -7.95
CA ILE A 123 11.99 -13.57 -6.96
C ILE A 123 12.28 -12.95 -5.58
N ALA A 124 13.54 -12.90 -5.18
CA ALA A 124 13.94 -12.27 -3.92
C ALA A 124 13.55 -10.78 -3.87
N SER A 125 13.68 -10.05 -4.99
CA SER A 125 13.29 -8.65 -5.08
C SER A 125 11.79 -8.47 -4.91
N ASP A 126 10.96 -9.31 -5.53
CA ASP A 126 9.50 -9.25 -5.40
C ASP A 126 9.05 -9.52 -3.96
N LEU A 127 9.60 -10.56 -3.34
CA LEU A 127 9.30 -10.90 -1.94
C LEU A 127 9.73 -9.78 -0.97
N ILE A 128 10.91 -9.20 -1.18
CA ILE A 128 11.42 -8.09 -0.34
C ILE A 128 10.61 -6.83 -0.58
N GLY A 129 10.25 -6.52 -1.83
CA GLY A 129 9.42 -5.37 -2.18
C GLY A 129 8.09 -5.38 -1.44
N GLN A 130 7.47 -6.55 -1.26
CA GLN A 130 6.27 -6.68 -0.43
C GLN A 130 6.59 -6.61 1.06
N ALA A 131 7.63 -7.30 1.51
CA ALA A 131 8.01 -7.38 2.93
C ALA A 131 8.37 -6.03 3.55
N GLU A 132 8.94 -5.09 2.78
CA GLU A 132 9.31 -3.77 3.29
C GLU A 132 8.13 -2.83 3.55
N HIS A 133 6.93 -3.16 3.07
CA HIS A 133 5.75 -2.33 3.25
C HIS A 133 5.21 -2.38 4.68
N ASP A 134 5.11 -3.57 5.28
CA ASP A 134 4.57 -3.76 6.62
C ASP A 134 5.17 -4.99 7.30
N GLU A 135 5.36 -4.94 8.62
CA GLU A 135 5.85 -6.07 9.42
C GLU A 135 4.92 -7.30 9.39
N LEU A 136 3.64 -7.08 9.07
CA LEU A 136 2.61 -8.10 8.94
C LEU A 136 2.44 -8.60 7.50
N ALA A 137 3.16 -8.03 6.52
CA ALA A 137 3.09 -8.48 5.13
C ALA A 137 3.48 -9.96 5.03
N GLN A 138 2.77 -10.71 4.18
CA GLN A 138 3.04 -12.12 3.93
C GLN A 138 3.68 -12.31 2.55
N CYS A 139 4.78 -13.06 2.51
CA CYS A 139 5.55 -13.31 1.29
C CYS A 139 5.75 -14.80 1.11
N ILE A 140 5.21 -15.36 0.01
CA ILE A 140 5.18 -16.79 -0.25
C ILE A 140 5.91 -17.09 -1.56
N LEU A 141 6.84 -18.05 -1.53
CA LEU A 141 7.41 -18.66 -2.74
C LEU A 141 6.93 -20.11 -2.82
N ILE A 142 6.41 -20.50 -3.98
CA ILE A 142 6.03 -21.86 -4.30
C ILE A 142 6.89 -22.34 -5.47
N SER A 143 7.57 -23.48 -5.31
CA SER A 143 8.37 -24.07 -6.38
C SER A 143 8.47 -25.60 -6.28
N LYS A 144 8.60 -26.25 -7.43
CA LYS A 144 9.03 -27.66 -7.51
C LYS A 144 10.54 -27.79 -7.31
N SER A 145 11.33 -26.76 -7.61
CA SER A 145 12.78 -26.77 -7.55
C SER A 145 13.30 -26.41 -6.17
N LYS A 146 13.87 -27.38 -5.47
CA LYS A 146 14.56 -27.18 -4.20
C LYS A 146 15.73 -26.20 -4.33
N ASP A 147 16.47 -26.29 -5.45
CA ASP A 147 17.63 -25.43 -5.70
C ASP A 147 17.22 -23.98 -5.86
N LEU A 148 16.11 -23.69 -6.56
CA LEU A 148 15.57 -22.34 -6.66
C LEU A 148 15.24 -21.77 -5.29
N ILE A 149 14.60 -22.53 -4.43
CA ILE A 149 14.24 -22.12 -3.08
C ILE A 149 15.49 -21.75 -2.26
N ILE A 150 16.53 -22.61 -2.32
CA ILE A 150 17.79 -22.38 -1.61
C ILE A 150 18.48 -21.10 -2.14
N GLN A 151 18.57 -20.96 -3.45
CA GLN A 151 19.19 -19.80 -4.09
C GLN A 151 18.42 -18.51 -3.77
N THR A 152 17.09 -18.54 -3.82
CA THR A 152 16.23 -17.39 -3.46
C THR A 152 16.46 -16.97 -2.02
N LYS A 153 16.56 -17.91 -1.07
CA LYS A 153 16.89 -17.62 0.33
C LYS A 153 18.24 -16.93 0.49
N GLY A 154 19.23 -17.35 -0.29
CA GLY A 154 20.55 -16.69 -0.37
C GLY A 154 20.47 -15.27 -0.90
N GLU A 155 19.72 -15.06 -1.98
CA GLU A 155 19.51 -13.75 -2.57
C GLU A 155 18.74 -12.79 -1.66
N ILE A 156 17.70 -13.25 -0.96
CA ILE A 156 17.00 -12.48 0.07
C ILE A 156 18.01 -11.97 1.11
N SER A 157 18.89 -12.84 1.61
CA SER A 157 19.87 -12.47 2.64
C SER A 157 20.87 -11.42 2.15
N LYS A 158 21.22 -11.42 0.86
CA LYS A 158 22.11 -10.44 0.23
C LYS A 158 21.40 -9.10 0.00
N GLN A 159 20.19 -9.13 -0.54
CA GLN A 159 19.44 -7.93 -0.92
C GLN A 159 18.91 -7.17 0.28
N LEU A 160 18.50 -7.85 1.35
CA LEU A 160 18.08 -7.22 2.61
C LEU A 160 19.13 -6.26 3.20
N LYS A 161 20.42 -6.48 2.93
CA LYS A 161 21.50 -5.60 3.41
C LYS A 161 21.54 -4.25 2.67
N LYS A 162 20.87 -4.15 1.53
CA LYS A 162 20.96 -2.98 0.62
C LYS A 162 19.73 -2.06 0.68
N ILE A 163 18.64 -2.50 1.31
CA ILE A 163 17.39 -1.72 1.35
C ILE A 163 17.32 -0.84 2.59
N PRO A 164 16.72 0.36 2.49
CA PRO A 164 16.59 1.29 3.62
C PRO A 164 15.72 0.75 4.77
N ARG A 165 14.66 -0.03 4.44
CA ARG A 165 13.68 -0.54 5.40
C ARG A 165 13.97 -1.97 5.86
N THR A 166 15.24 -2.34 5.99
CA THR A 166 15.72 -3.68 6.35
C THR A 166 15.04 -4.25 7.60
N ALA A 167 14.82 -3.45 8.64
CA ALA A 167 14.23 -3.92 9.90
C ALA A 167 12.80 -4.43 9.70
N ILE A 168 11.98 -3.70 8.95
CA ILE A 168 10.59 -4.06 8.64
C ILE A 168 10.55 -5.31 7.78
N ALA A 169 11.28 -5.32 6.67
CA ALA A 169 11.32 -6.45 5.75
C ALA A 169 11.83 -7.73 6.44
N ARG A 170 12.85 -7.63 7.29
CA ARG A 170 13.36 -8.77 8.05
C ARG A 170 12.31 -9.34 8.99
N LYS A 171 11.57 -8.47 9.69
CA LYS A 171 10.51 -8.91 10.62
C LYS A 171 9.36 -9.57 9.88
N SER A 172 8.91 -8.99 8.77
CA SER A 172 7.90 -9.58 7.87
C SER A 172 8.32 -10.97 7.39
N LEU A 173 9.50 -11.09 6.77
CA LEU A 173 10.01 -12.36 6.24
C LEU A 173 10.27 -13.42 7.32
N SER A 174 10.68 -13.01 8.54
CA SER A 174 10.91 -13.97 9.64
C SER A 174 9.62 -14.52 10.21
N ASN A 175 8.57 -13.71 10.30
CA ASN A 175 7.32 -14.10 10.93
C ASN A 175 6.30 -14.67 9.94
N ASN A 176 6.27 -14.12 8.72
CA ASN A 176 5.22 -14.38 7.73
C ASN A 176 5.77 -14.83 6.36
N GLY A 177 7.10 -14.98 6.22
CA GLY A 177 7.72 -15.48 4.98
C GLY A 177 7.62 -17.00 4.90
N ILE A 178 7.13 -17.54 3.77
CA ILE A 178 6.93 -18.96 3.56
C ILE A 178 7.60 -19.39 2.25
N LEU A 179 8.41 -20.45 2.32
CA LEU A 179 9.02 -21.08 1.13
C LEU A 179 8.48 -22.51 1.03
N ILE A 180 7.71 -22.80 -0.01
CA ILE A 180 6.99 -24.07 -0.18
C ILE A 180 7.61 -24.84 -1.34
N GLN A 181 8.09 -26.05 -1.05
CA GLN A 181 8.41 -27.02 -2.08
C GLN A 181 7.19 -27.90 -2.35
N VAL A 182 6.74 -27.92 -3.61
CA VAL A 182 5.65 -28.78 -4.08
C VAL A 182 6.20 -29.94 -4.90
N LYS A 183 5.42 -31.02 -5.08
CA LYS A 183 5.76 -32.19 -5.90
C LYS A 183 5.45 -31.96 -7.37
#